data_4e310f426215d90e3448854a2f332240
#
_entry.id   4e310f426215d90e3448854a2f332240
#
_cell.length_a   1.000
_cell.length_b   1.000
_cell.length_c   1.000
_cell.angle_alpha   90.00
_cell.angle_beta   90.00
_cell.angle_gamma   90.00
#
_symmetry.space_group_name_H-M   'P 1'
#
loop_
_entity.id
_entity.type
_entity.pdbx_description
1 polymer ?
#
loop_
_entity_poly.entity_id
_entity_poly.type
_entity_poly.pdbx_seq_one_letter_code
_entity_poly.pdbx_strand_id
1 'polypeptide(L)'
;LSLDLFGAPTARCGDGVVTLDFDADAYSCHYYPVEHGWEAGAEPLLPIWREPEVSDDRLEAGDPRLFLRAWCAALTSFFRKPIRSLMMEAMHLGQAPFQRSAAPAQNLAARFERMSLYLPYRASCLLRAYALLHYLSYHGHRADWVIGVQLFPFRAHCWLAIDDMLIGERVHLIEDYVPIFRLRQS
;
A
#
# COMPACT_ATOMS: atom_id res chain seq x y z
N LEU A 1 19.03 7.73 -19.09
CA LEU A 1 17.57 7.76 -19.22
C LEU A 1 16.98 7.71 -17.81
N SER A 2 16.83 8.90 -17.18
CA SER A 2 16.05 9.06 -15.96
C SER A 2 14.59 8.93 -16.37
N LEU A 3 14.04 7.75 -16.22
CA LEU A 3 12.60 7.55 -16.28
C LEU A 3 12.04 8.11 -14.98
N ASP A 4 11.30 9.20 -15.06
CA ASP A 4 10.38 9.64 -14.01
C ASP A 4 9.24 8.63 -13.89
N LEU A 5 9.58 7.43 -13.41
CA LEU A 5 8.65 6.31 -13.25
C LEU A 5 7.55 6.62 -12.24
N PHE A 6 7.79 7.59 -11.37
CA PHE A 6 6.84 7.89 -10.27
C PHE A 6 6.27 9.29 -10.34
N GLY A 7 6.89 10.24 -11.07
CA GLY A 7 6.42 11.62 -11.11
C GLY A 7 6.22 12.23 -9.72
N ALA A 8 5.43 13.28 -9.65
CA ALA A 8 4.91 13.83 -8.39
C ALA A 8 3.39 13.58 -8.35
N PRO A 9 2.92 12.41 -7.87
CA PRO A 9 1.51 12.09 -7.86
C PRO A 9 0.74 13.09 -7.03
N THR A 10 -0.41 13.54 -7.56
CA THR A 10 -1.28 14.51 -6.93
C THR A 10 -2.68 13.95 -6.76
N ALA A 11 -3.33 14.28 -5.66
CA ALA A 11 -4.75 13.96 -5.44
C ALA A 11 -5.49 15.18 -4.90
N ARG A 12 -6.74 15.33 -5.33
CA ARG A 12 -7.66 16.28 -4.74
C ARG A 12 -8.36 15.65 -3.55
N CYS A 13 -8.30 16.33 -2.40
CA CYS A 13 -8.94 15.91 -1.16
C CYS A 13 -9.81 17.08 -0.67
N GLY A 14 -11.13 17.07 -0.95
CA GLY A 14 -12.00 18.18 -0.66
C GLY A 14 -11.52 19.48 -1.36
N ASP A 15 -11.28 20.54 -0.59
CA ASP A 15 -10.87 21.86 -1.10
C ASP A 15 -9.34 22.01 -1.21
N GLY A 16 -8.59 20.92 -1.12
CA GLY A 16 -7.13 20.93 -1.20
C GLY A 16 -6.58 19.92 -2.19
N VAL A 17 -5.33 20.15 -2.58
CA VAL A 17 -4.54 19.23 -3.41
C VAL A 17 -3.31 18.80 -2.63
N VAL A 18 -3.08 17.51 -2.57
CA VAL A 18 -1.88 16.92 -2.01
C VAL A 18 -0.98 16.44 -3.13
N THR A 19 0.29 16.76 -3.04
CA THR A 19 1.33 16.25 -3.94
C THR A 19 2.37 15.50 -3.13
N LEU A 20 2.73 14.30 -3.56
CA LEU A 20 3.81 13.51 -2.98
C LEU A 20 5.08 13.67 -3.83
N ASP A 21 6.19 13.93 -3.17
CA ASP A 21 7.51 13.96 -3.79
C ASP A 21 8.35 12.81 -3.23
N PHE A 22 8.49 11.75 -4.01
CA PHE A 22 9.24 10.56 -3.60
C PHE A 22 10.76 10.74 -3.68
N ASP A 23 11.23 11.78 -4.37
CA ASP A 23 12.66 12.09 -4.44
C ASP A 23 13.10 12.90 -3.21
N ALA A 24 12.27 13.84 -2.79
CA ALA A 24 12.50 14.63 -1.59
C ALA A 24 12.04 13.96 -0.29
N ASP A 25 11.36 12.80 -0.38
CA ASP A 25 10.68 12.13 0.75
C ASP A 25 9.76 13.10 1.51
N ALA A 26 8.98 13.87 0.74
CA ALA A 26 8.17 14.97 1.24
C ALA A 26 6.78 15.00 0.61
N TYR A 27 5.91 15.80 1.21
CA TYR A 27 4.60 16.12 0.63
C TYR A 27 4.33 17.62 0.72
N SER A 28 3.46 18.11 -0.18
CA SER A 28 2.93 19.48 -0.11
C SER A 28 1.42 19.46 -0.19
N CYS A 29 0.79 20.36 0.55
CA CYS A 29 -0.65 20.56 0.53
C CYS A 29 -0.93 22.00 0.10
N HIS A 30 -1.77 22.17 -0.92
CA HIS A 30 -2.23 23.46 -1.40
C HIS A 30 -3.73 23.53 -1.20
N TYR A 31 -4.19 24.60 -0.51
CA TYR A 31 -5.61 24.87 -0.30
C TYR A 31 -6.03 25.95 -1.30
N TYR A 32 -7.09 25.69 -2.02
CA TYR A 32 -7.66 26.68 -2.94
C TYR A 32 -8.87 27.32 -2.27
N PRO A 33 -8.89 28.67 -2.08
CA PRO A 33 -10.12 29.36 -1.70
C PRO A 33 -11.16 29.19 -2.79
N VAL A 34 -12.42 28.99 -2.41
CA VAL A 34 -13.56 28.68 -3.26
C VAL A 34 -13.85 29.74 -4.34
N GLU A 35 -13.21 30.91 -4.27
CA GLU A 35 -13.52 32.08 -5.10
C GLU A 35 -12.96 32.08 -6.54
N HIS A 36 -12.08 31.15 -6.87
CA HIS A 36 -11.53 31.09 -8.22
C HIS A 36 -12.03 29.81 -8.88
N GLY A 37 -12.94 30.00 -9.84
CA GLY A 37 -13.55 28.93 -10.62
C GLY A 37 -12.54 28.02 -11.30
N TRP A 38 -12.01 27.12 -10.51
CA TRP A 38 -11.30 25.94 -10.99
C TRP A 38 -12.37 25.05 -11.61
N GLU A 39 -12.38 24.93 -12.94
CA GLU A 39 -13.15 23.90 -13.60
C GLU A 39 -12.69 22.56 -12.99
N ALA A 40 -13.55 21.99 -12.16
CA ALA A 40 -13.34 20.67 -11.58
C ALA A 40 -13.17 19.69 -12.75
N GLY A 41 -11.94 19.35 -13.06
CA GLY A 41 -11.68 18.11 -13.79
C GLY A 41 -12.46 17.01 -13.07
N ALA A 42 -13.10 16.12 -13.84
CA ALA A 42 -13.98 15.09 -13.31
C ALA A 42 -13.37 14.50 -12.03
N GLU A 43 -14.16 14.50 -10.94
CA GLU A 43 -13.74 13.86 -9.70
C GLU A 43 -13.18 12.47 -10.05
N PRO A 44 -11.96 12.15 -9.66
CA PRO A 44 -11.44 10.82 -9.93
C PRO A 44 -12.44 9.84 -9.30
N LEU A 45 -13.01 8.95 -10.12
CA LEU A 45 -13.85 7.87 -9.61
C LEU A 45 -13.02 7.11 -8.60
N LEU A 46 -13.31 7.35 -7.32
CA LEU A 46 -12.63 6.61 -6.24
C LEU A 46 -12.96 5.13 -6.44
N PRO A 47 -11.95 4.26 -6.40
CA PRO A 47 -12.19 2.83 -6.51
C PRO A 47 -13.11 2.39 -5.35
N ILE A 48 -14.15 1.64 -5.68
CA ILE A 48 -15.00 1.02 -4.66
C ILE A 48 -14.22 -0.19 -4.12
N TRP A 49 -13.60 0.01 -2.97
CA TRP A 49 -12.85 -1.05 -2.31
C TRP A 49 -13.77 -2.13 -1.75
N ARG A 50 -13.35 -3.36 -1.86
CA ARG A 50 -14.06 -4.55 -1.37
C ARG A 50 -13.15 -5.38 -0.48
N GLU A 51 -13.76 -6.08 0.47
CA GLU A 51 -13.05 -7.09 1.25
C GLU A 51 -13.26 -8.46 0.62
N PRO A 52 -12.21 -9.25 0.37
CA PRO A 52 -12.38 -10.63 -0.07
C PRO A 52 -13.03 -11.45 1.04
N GLU A 53 -13.91 -12.36 0.67
CA GLU A 53 -14.43 -13.33 1.63
C GLU A 53 -13.27 -14.18 2.17
N VAL A 54 -13.09 -14.14 3.48
CA VAL A 54 -12.16 -15.02 4.17
C VAL A 54 -12.84 -16.38 4.30
N SER A 55 -12.34 -17.39 3.61
CA SER A 55 -12.79 -18.75 3.86
C SER A 55 -12.38 -19.13 5.28
N ASP A 56 -13.37 -19.52 6.08
CA ASP A 56 -13.19 -19.94 7.49
C ASP A 56 -12.49 -21.32 7.62
N ASP A 57 -12.01 -21.84 6.51
CA ASP A 57 -11.24 -23.07 6.45
C ASP A 57 -9.91 -22.89 7.17
N ARG A 58 -9.96 -23.28 8.47
CA ARG A 58 -8.82 -23.52 9.37
C ARG A 58 -7.58 -22.75 8.92
N LEU A 59 -7.46 -21.53 9.42
CA LEU A 59 -6.25 -20.72 9.22
C LEU A 59 -5.04 -21.58 9.64
N GLU A 60 -4.51 -22.34 8.68
CA GLU A 60 -3.29 -23.10 8.89
C GLU A 60 -2.24 -22.19 9.50
N ALA A 61 -1.38 -22.73 10.33
CA ALA A 61 -0.27 -21.97 10.90
C ALA A 61 0.56 -21.39 9.76
N GLY A 62 0.78 -20.07 9.79
CA GLY A 62 1.68 -19.42 8.83
C GLY A 62 3.10 -19.98 8.97
N ASP A 63 3.92 -19.89 7.91
CA ASP A 63 5.32 -20.25 8.00
C ASP A 63 6.11 -19.14 8.73
N PRO A 64 6.55 -19.36 9.99
CA PRO A 64 7.26 -18.36 10.76
C PRO A 64 8.63 -18.00 10.16
N ARG A 65 9.23 -18.89 9.38
CA ARG A 65 10.53 -18.64 8.74
C ARG A 65 10.37 -17.63 7.61
N LEU A 66 9.36 -17.81 6.76
CA LEU A 66 9.05 -16.86 5.68
C LEU A 66 8.57 -15.53 6.23
N PHE A 67 7.80 -15.54 7.33
CA PHE A 67 7.38 -14.34 8.04
C PHE A 67 8.59 -13.54 8.56
N LEU A 68 9.50 -14.17 9.30
CA LEU A 68 10.72 -13.53 9.81
C LEU A 68 11.59 -13.02 8.67
N ARG A 69 11.75 -13.82 7.61
CA ARG A 69 12.50 -13.41 6.42
C ARG A 69 11.90 -12.15 5.77
N ALA A 70 10.57 -12.08 5.65
CA ALA A 70 9.88 -10.91 5.10
C ALA A 70 10.12 -9.66 5.95
N TRP A 71 9.99 -9.78 7.27
CA TRP A 71 10.26 -8.68 8.18
C TRP A 71 11.73 -8.24 8.16
N CYS A 72 12.68 -9.17 8.17
CA CYS A 72 14.10 -8.83 8.10
C CYS A 72 14.45 -8.12 6.78
N ALA A 73 13.92 -8.59 5.65
CA ALA A 73 14.12 -7.95 4.36
C ALA A 73 13.52 -6.54 4.35
N ALA A 74 12.28 -6.41 4.80
CA ALA A 74 11.59 -5.11 4.86
C ALA A 74 12.31 -4.11 5.78
N LEU A 75 12.67 -4.51 7.00
CA LEU A 75 13.38 -3.66 7.95
C LEU A 75 14.73 -3.22 7.40
N THR A 76 15.50 -4.15 6.80
CA THR A 76 16.83 -3.84 6.26
C THR A 76 16.75 -2.80 5.14
N SER A 77 15.79 -2.94 4.24
CA SER A 77 15.58 -1.97 3.15
C SER A 77 15.01 -0.65 3.69
N PHE A 78 14.01 -0.70 4.56
CA PHE A 78 13.31 0.47 5.10
C PHE A 78 14.24 1.46 5.81
N PHE A 79 15.16 0.98 6.63
CA PHE A 79 16.09 1.86 7.35
C PHE A 79 17.33 2.28 6.56
N ARG A 80 17.54 1.71 5.37
CA ARG A 80 18.74 2.01 4.56
C ARG A 80 18.46 2.71 3.25
N LYS A 81 17.23 2.71 2.80
CA LYS A 81 16.86 3.19 1.46
C LYS A 81 15.78 4.26 1.53
N PRO A 82 15.83 5.27 0.66
CA PRO A 82 14.75 6.23 0.50
C PRO A 82 13.52 5.52 -0.07
N ILE A 83 12.32 6.11 0.15
CA ILE A 83 11.03 5.54 -0.26
C ILE A 83 10.99 5.16 -1.75
N ARG A 84 11.57 5.97 -2.61
CA ARG A 84 11.66 5.68 -4.06
C ARG A 84 12.35 4.33 -4.34
N SER A 85 13.45 4.05 -3.64
CA SER A 85 14.17 2.77 -3.79
C SER A 85 13.37 1.59 -3.26
N LEU A 86 12.58 1.77 -2.19
CA LEU A 86 11.65 0.75 -1.69
C LEU A 86 10.58 0.43 -2.73
N MET A 87 10.04 1.44 -3.39
CA MET A 87 9.05 1.27 -4.45
C MET A 87 9.63 0.54 -5.67
N MET A 88 10.85 0.92 -6.09
CA MET A 88 11.54 0.21 -7.17
C MET A 88 11.79 -1.26 -6.83
N GLU A 89 12.21 -1.55 -5.60
CA GLU A 89 12.38 -2.91 -5.11
C GLU A 89 11.05 -3.67 -5.08
N ALA A 90 9.98 -3.02 -4.61
CA ALA A 90 8.64 -3.61 -4.54
C ALA A 90 8.10 -4.00 -5.92
N MET A 91 8.39 -3.23 -6.97
CA MET A 91 8.00 -3.57 -8.36
C MET A 91 8.60 -4.89 -8.83
N HIS A 92 9.80 -5.22 -8.34
CA HIS A 92 10.57 -6.39 -8.77
C HIS A 92 10.57 -7.52 -7.75
N LEU A 93 9.75 -7.42 -6.69
CA LEU A 93 9.64 -8.50 -5.70
C LEU A 93 9.11 -9.78 -6.33
N GLY A 94 9.88 -10.84 -6.12
CA GLY A 94 9.51 -12.21 -6.47
C GLY A 94 9.96 -12.65 -7.87
N GLN A 95 9.88 -13.96 -8.09
CA GLN A 95 10.21 -14.62 -9.36
C GLN A 95 8.97 -15.32 -9.91
N ALA A 96 8.75 -15.26 -11.23
CA ALA A 96 7.63 -15.95 -11.88
C ALA A 96 7.66 -17.48 -11.63
N PRO A 97 6.52 -18.19 -11.63
CA PRO A 97 5.17 -17.70 -11.94
C PRO A 97 4.44 -17.13 -10.70
N PHE A 98 3.71 -16.03 -10.90
CA PHE A 98 2.91 -15.42 -9.83
C PHE A 98 1.42 -15.60 -10.05
N GLN A 99 0.70 -15.61 -8.94
CA GLN A 99 -0.76 -15.58 -8.93
C GLN A 99 -1.26 -14.20 -8.45
N ARG A 100 -2.26 -13.67 -9.13
CA ARG A 100 -3.04 -12.52 -8.70
C ARG A 100 -4.43 -13.01 -8.32
N SER A 101 -4.57 -13.56 -7.13
CA SER A 101 -5.84 -14.05 -6.60
C SER A 101 -6.04 -13.47 -5.21
N ALA A 102 -7.15 -12.75 -5.03
CA ALA A 102 -7.41 -12.01 -3.79
C ALA A 102 -7.68 -12.94 -2.59
N ALA A 103 -8.47 -14.00 -2.76
CA ALA A 103 -8.83 -14.87 -1.64
C ALA A 103 -7.62 -15.61 -1.01
N PRO A 104 -6.73 -16.28 -1.77
CA PRO A 104 -5.51 -16.86 -1.20
C PRO A 104 -4.57 -15.81 -0.60
N ALA A 105 -4.42 -14.65 -1.24
CA ALA A 105 -3.59 -13.56 -0.72
C ALA A 105 -4.14 -13.02 0.60
N GLN A 106 -5.46 -12.91 0.73
CA GLN A 106 -6.12 -12.48 1.98
C GLN A 106 -5.90 -13.51 3.11
N ASN A 107 -5.96 -14.80 2.82
CA ASN A 107 -5.66 -15.83 3.82
C ASN A 107 -4.20 -15.73 4.31
N LEU A 108 -3.25 -15.47 3.41
CA LEU A 108 -1.86 -15.22 3.77
C LEU A 108 -1.70 -13.94 4.59
N ALA A 109 -2.40 -12.86 4.21
CA ALA A 109 -2.39 -11.62 4.97
C ALA A 109 -2.95 -11.82 6.39
N ALA A 110 -4.04 -12.56 6.56
CA ALA A 110 -4.60 -12.89 7.87
C ALA A 110 -3.60 -13.69 8.74
N ARG A 111 -2.84 -14.63 8.14
CA ARG A 111 -1.76 -15.34 8.83
C ARG A 111 -0.62 -14.41 9.23
N PHE A 112 -0.21 -13.51 8.31
CA PHE A 112 0.82 -12.51 8.57
C PHE A 112 0.42 -11.59 9.73
N GLU A 113 -0.81 -11.08 9.74
CA GLU A 113 -1.33 -10.22 10.80
C GLU A 113 -1.32 -10.94 12.16
N ARG A 114 -1.76 -12.19 12.20
CA ARG A 114 -1.74 -12.99 13.42
C ARG A 114 -0.33 -13.18 13.97
N MET A 115 0.65 -13.47 13.11
CA MET A 115 2.05 -13.57 13.52
C MET A 115 2.62 -12.22 13.96
N SER A 116 2.17 -11.13 13.35
CA SER A 116 2.60 -9.77 13.70
C SER A 116 2.21 -9.35 15.11
N LEU A 117 1.17 -9.96 15.72
CA LEU A 117 0.78 -9.72 17.11
C LEU A 117 1.87 -10.10 18.13
N TYR A 118 2.76 -10.99 17.75
CA TYR A 118 3.88 -11.43 18.61
C TYR A 118 5.14 -10.55 18.45
N LEU A 119 5.12 -9.58 17.55
CA LEU A 119 6.24 -8.64 17.42
C LEU A 119 6.19 -7.59 18.52
N PRO A 120 7.31 -7.29 19.18
CA PRO A 120 7.37 -6.30 20.26
C PRO A 120 7.27 -4.85 19.74
N TYR A 121 7.07 -4.66 18.45
CA TYR A 121 7.13 -3.39 17.76
C TYR A 121 5.87 -3.12 16.94
N ARG A 122 5.32 -1.91 17.07
CA ARG A 122 4.24 -1.43 16.21
C ARG A 122 4.85 -0.77 14.98
N ALA A 123 4.79 -1.47 13.86
CA ALA A 123 5.26 -0.95 12.59
C ALA A 123 4.37 0.18 12.06
N SER A 124 4.99 1.15 11.36
CA SER A 124 4.22 2.10 10.54
C SER A 124 3.46 1.37 9.43
N CYS A 125 2.39 1.98 8.92
CA CYS A 125 1.62 1.41 7.81
C CYS A 125 2.51 1.10 6.59
N LEU A 126 3.47 1.97 6.31
CA LEU A 126 4.42 1.81 5.21
C LEU A 126 5.28 0.54 5.37
N LEU A 127 5.90 0.38 6.55
CA LEU A 127 6.74 -0.79 6.82
C LEU A 127 5.92 -2.08 6.86
N ARG A 128 4.72 -2.04 7.46
CA ARG A 128 3.81 -3.19 7.52
C ARG A 128 3.37 -3.65 6.12
N ALA A 129 2.93 -2.71 5.28
CA ALA A 129 2.53 -3.02 3.91
C ALA A 129 3.71 -3.59 3.10
N TYR A 130 4.90 -3.01 3.26
CA TYR A 130 6.10 -3.47 2.58
C TYR A 130 6.54 -4.87 3.03
N ALA A 131 6.48 -5.16 4.34
CA ALA A 131 6.75 -6.51 4.86
C ALA A 131 5.72 -7.54 4.38
N LEU A 132 4.44 -7.15 4.31
CA LEU A 132 3.39 -8.01 3.76
C LEU A 132 3.61 -8.29 2.26
N LEU A 133 4.05 -7.29 1.47
CA LEU A 133 4.44 -7.51 0.07
C LEU A 133 5.54 -8.57 -0.06
N HIS A 134 6.58 -8.49 0.76
CA HIS A 134 7.64 -9.51 0.79
C HIS A 134 7.07 -10.89 1.15
N TYR A 135 6.19 -10.95 2.16
CA TYR A 135 5.60 -12.21 2.59
C TYR A 135 4.74 -12.83 1.49
N LEU A 136 3.88 -12.05 0.83
CA LEU A 136 3.07 -12.49 -0.30
C LEU A 136 3.94 -12.98 -1.46
N SER A 137 5.02 -12.26 -1.77
CA SER A 137 5.93 -12.63 -2.85
C SER A 137 6.65 -13.95 -2.60
N TYR A 138 6.98 -14.27 -1.34
CA TYR A 138 7.58 -15.57 -0.99
C TYR A 138 6.60 -16.73 -1.12
N HIS A 139 5.30 -16.45 -1.11
CA HIS A 139 4.24 -17.41 -1.38
C HIS A 139 3.75 -17.38 -2.85
N GLY A 140 4.45 -16.67 -3.74
CA GLY A 140 4.10 -16.61 -5.15
C GLY A 140 2.87 -15.75 -5.47
N HIS A 141 2.53 -14.79 -4.60
CA HIS A 141 1.43 -13.84 -4.84
C HIS A 141 1.95 -12.44 -5.09
N ARG A 142 1.25 -11.71 -5.96
CA ARG A 142 1.47 -10.28 -6.22
C ARG A 142 0.27 -9.47 -5.76
N ALA A 143 0.56 -8.32 -5.20
CA ALA A 143 -0.43 -7.31 -4.84
C ALA A 143 0.09 -5.91 -5.20
N ASP A 144 -0.80 -4.99 -5.48
CA ASP A 144 -0.45 -3.61 -5.74
C ASP A 144 -0.28 -2.88 -4.39
N TRP A 145 0.67 -1.97 -4.33
CA TRP A 145 0.89 -1.14 -3.16
C TRP A 145 0.23 0.22 -3.39
N VAL A 146 -0.74 0.56 -2.56
CA VAL A 146 -1.52 1.79 -2.68
C VAL A 146 -1.15 2.73 -1.55
N ILE A 147 -0.98 4.01 -1.89
CA ILE A 147 -0.83 5.10 -0.94
C ILE A 147 -2.05 6.00 -1.08
N GLY A 148 -2.71 6.29 0.02
CA GLY A 148 -3.82 7.22 0.10
C GLY A 148 -3.54 8.32 1.11
N VAL A 149 -4.18 9.45 0.92
CA VAL A 149 -4.07 10.63 1.77
C VAL A 149 -5.44 11.12 2.18
N GLN A 150 -5.52 11.68 3.37
CA GLN A 150 -6.69 12.37 3.92
C GLN A 150 -6.25 13.77 4.34
N LEU A 151 -7.06 14.76 4.06
CA LEU A 151 -6.90 16.12 4.61
C LEU A 151 -7.83 16.31 5.82
N PHE A 152 -7.43 17.20 6.73
CA PHE A 152 -8.23 17.64 7.88
C PHE A 152 -8.53 16.58 8.95
N PRO A 153 -7.52 16.12 9.72
CA PRO A 153 -6.10 16.45 9.66
C PRO A 153 -5.39 15.70 8.55
N PHE A 154 -4.24 16.20 8.07
CA PHE A 154 -3.44 15.46 7.10
C PHE A 154 -3.01 14.12 7.68
N ARG A 155 -3.34 13.07 6.95
CA ARG A 155 -2.90 11.69 7.21
C ARG A 155 -2.54 11.02 5.91
N ALA A 156 -1.51 10.19 5.95
CA ALA A 156 -1.19 9.28 4.87
C ALA A 156 -1.30 7.85 5.38
N HIS A 157 -1.85 6.99 4.56
CA HIS A 157 -1.95 5.56 4.84
C HIS A 157 -1.58 4.76 3.61
N CYS A 158 -1.10 3.53 3.81
CA CYS A 158 -0.80 2.64 2.69
C CYS A 158 -1.29 1.24 2.98
N TRP A 159 -1.79 0.62 1.92
CA TRP A 159 -2.38 -0.73 1.96
C TRP A 159 -2.04 -1.50 0.71
N LEU A 160 -2.39 -2.78 0.70
CA LEU A 160 -2.26 -3.64 -0.45
C LEU A 160 -3.62 -3.92 -1.07
N ALA A 161 -3.64 -4.08 -2.39
CA ALA A 161 -4.83 -4.44 -3.13
C ALA A 161 -4.50 -5.36 -4.31
N ILE A 162 -5.46 -6.21 -4.67
CA ILE A 162 -5.48 -6.94 -5.94
C ILE A 162 -6.76 -6.53 -6.64
N ASP A 163 -6.61 -5.80 -7.75
CA ASP A 163 -7.69 -5.09 -8.42
C ASP A 163 -8.44 -4.14 -7.46
N ASP A 164 -9.70 -4.37 -7.12
CA ASP A 164 -10.50 -3.61 -6.16
C ASP A 164 -10.61 -4.28 -4.77
N MET A 165 -9.96 -5.43 -4.59
CA MET A 165 -10.00 -6.20 -3.36
C MET A 165 -8.85 -5.84 -2.43
N LEU A 166 -9.18 -5.48 -1.19
CA LEU A 166 -8.19 -5.16 -0.15
C LEU A 166 -7.49 -6.42 0.37
N ILE A 167 -6.20 -6.32 0.61
CA ILE A 167 -5.40 -7.41 1.15
C ILE A 167 -4.80 -6.99 2.49
N GLY A 168 -5.24 -7.65 3.56
CA GLY A 168 -4.78 -7.37 4.92
C GLY A 168 -5.27 -6.04 5.51
N GLU A 169 -6.30 -5.43 4.91
CA GLU A 169 -6.87 -4.17 5.37
C GLU A 169 -8.39 -4.23 5.28
N ARG A 170 -9.09 -3.34 5.98
CA ARG A 170 -10.56 -3.26 6.01
C ARG A 170 -11.05 -1.97 5.39
N VAL A 171 -12.18 -2.03 4.68
CA VAL A 171 -12.76 -0.88 3.97
C VAL A 171 -12.97 0.31 4.89
N HIS A 172 -13.55 0.12 6.07
CA HIS A 172 -13.83 1.21 7.03
C HIS A 172 -12.59 1.92 7.58
N LEU A 173 -11.38 1.35 7.40
CA LEU A 173 -10.14 1.97 7.83
C LEU A 173 -9.54 2.89 6.75
N ILE A 174 -10.01 2.76 5.51
CA ILE A 174 -9.46 3.48 4.37
C ILE A 174 -10.51 4.32 3.63
N GLU A 175 -11.78 4.28 4.02
CA GLU A 175 -12.88 4.98 3.32
C GLU A 175 -12.68 6.50 3.25
N ASP A 176 -12.00 7.08 4.24
CA ASP A 176 -11.68 8.51 4.27
C ASP A 176 -10.43 8.89 3.46
N TYR A 177 -9.69 7.90 2.93
CA TYR A 177 -8.45 8.15 2.22
C TYR A 177 -8.67 8.19 0.71
N VAL A 178 -8.16 9.25 0.08
CA VAL A 178 -8.11 9.37 -1.37
C VAL A 178 -6.84 8.70 -1.87
N PRO A 179 -6.93 7.65 -2.71
CA PRO A 179 -5.75 7.04 -3.31
C PRO A 179 -5.02 8.05 -4.20
N ILE A 180 -3.74 8.27 -3.91
CA ILE A 180 -2.90 9.21 -4.65
C ILE A 180 -1.89 8.49 -5.54
N PHE A 181 -1.51 7.28 -5.15
CA PHE A 181 -0.52 6.50 -5.85
C PHE A 181 -0.80 5.00 -5.75
N ARG A 182 -0.62 4.28 -6.85
CA ARG A 182 -0.75 2.82 -6.91
C ARG A 182 0.42 2.22 -7.68
N LEU A 183 1.25 1.49 -6.96
CA LEU A 183 2.35 0.73 -7.53
C LEU A 183 1.86 -0.65 -7.92
N ARG A 184 1.83 -0.92 -9.23
CA ARG A 184 1.50 -2.25 -9.74
C ARG A 184 2.76 -3.11 -9.81
N GLN A 185 2.69 -4.31 -9.27
CA GLN A 185 3.72 -5.32 -9.48
C GLN A 185 3.54 -5.94 -10.87
N SER A 186 4.52 -5.73 -11.73
CA SER A 186 4.55 -6.23 -13.11
C SER A 186 4.99 -7.70 -13.20
#